data_a1e34f5bb7b0adc2d7894608aa90e821
#
_entry.id   a1e34f5bb7b0adc2d7894608aa90e821
#
_cell.length_a   1.000
_cell.length_b   1.000
_cell.length_c   1.000
_cell.angle_alpha   90.00
_cell.angle_beta   90.00
_cell.angle_gamma   90.00
#
_symmetry.space_group_name_H-M   'P 1'
#
loop_
_entity.id
_entity.type
_entity.pdbx_description
1 polymer ?
#
loop_
_entity_poly.entity_id
_entity_poly.type
_entity_poly.pdbx_seq_one_letter_code
_entity_poly.pdbx_strand_id
1 'polypeptide(L)'
;KPDLMQNNTNDENLFETVAKYRMPYILMHNTDKPDLMQNNTNYENLFLDMASYFADKITTLRNLGVKDIILDLGFGFGKTMEQNYELLRRQKEFEVFSLPILTGISRKSMIYKPLDISASQALNGTCFLHAFALENGANILRVHDVKTAKDCIKLYSLYKNNMKK
;
A
#
# COMPACT_ATOMS: atom_id res chain seq x y z
N LYS A 1 7.67 14.26 -13.54
CA LYS A 1 6.52 14.49 -14.43
C LYS A 1 5.46 13.45 -14.08
N PRO A 2 4.19 13.84 -13.82
CA PRO A 2 3.12 12.91 -13.43
C PRO A 2 2.73 11.91 -14.53
N ASP A 3 3.09 12.20 -15.79
CA ASP A 3 2.59 11.49 -16.98
C ASP A 3 3.22 10.11 -17.23
N LEU A 4 4.23 9.71 -16.46
CA LEU A 4 4.97 8.46 -16.69
C LEU A 4 4.31 7.23 -16.05
N MET A 5 3.19 7.37 -15.35
CA MET A 5 2.53 6.25 -14.65
C MET A 5 1.22 5.78 -15.29
N GLN A 6 0.84 6.26 -16.50
CA GLN A 6 -0.58 6.24 -16.87
C GLN A 6 -0.97 5.52 -18.17
N ASN A 7 -0.04 4.94 -18.90
CA ASN A 7 -0.38 4.08 -20.05
C ASN A 7 0.37 2.76 -19.92
N ASN A 8 -0.21 1.65 -20.37
CA ASN A 8 0.44 0.34 -20.37
C ASN A 8 1.82 0.38 -21.05
N THR A 9 1.99 1.19 -22.08
CA THR A 9 3.28 1.44 -22.73
C THR A 9 4.29 2.18 -21.86
N ASN A 10 3.83 3.06 -20.94
CA ASN A 10 4.70 3.79 -20.02
C ASN A 10 5.15 2.89 -18.86
N ASP A 11 4.32 1.96 -18.41
CA ASP A 11 4.71 0.97 -17.39
C ASP A 11 5.80 0.04 -17.92
N GLU A 12 5.68 -0.44 -19.16
CA GLU A 12 6.69 -1.32 -19.77
C GLU A 12 8.04 -0.61 -19.89
N ASN A 13 8.08 0.61 -20.39
CA ASN A 13 9.30 1.43 -20.44
C ASN A 13 9.91 1.69 -19.05
N LEU A 14 9.06 1.89 -18.03
CA LEU A 14 9.51 2.07 -16.65
C LEU A 14 10.09 0.76 -16.09
N PHE A 15 9.42 -0.37 -16.32
CA PHE A 15 9.88 -1.68 -15.85
C PHE A 15 11.21 -2.09 -16.49
N GLU A 16 11.38 -1.86 -17.80
CA GLU A 16 12.66 -2.07 -18.50
C GLU A 16 13.77 -1.19 -17.91
N THR A 17 13.44 0.06 -17.60
CA THR A 17 14.40 0.99 -16.98
C THR A 17 14.81 0.52 -15.60
N VAL A 18 13.85 0.13 -14.76
CA VAL A 18 14.09 -0.43 -13.42
C VAL A 18 14.97 -1.68 -13.49
N ALA A 19 14.64 -2.58 -14.42
CA ALA A 19 15.41 -3.80 -14.66
C ALA A 19 16.84 -3.51 -15.11
N LYS A 20 17.00 -2.61 -16.09
CA LYS A 20 18.31 -2.18 -16.62
C LYS A 20 19.24 -1.67 -15.53
N TYR A 21 18.72 -0.88 -14.60
CA TYR A 21 19.50 -0.31 -13.50
C TYR A 21 19.49 -1.19 -12.23
N ARG A 22 18.84 -2.37 -12.27
CA ARG A 22 18.73 -3.31 -11.13
C ARG A 22 18.22 -2.64 -9.86
N MET A 23 17.25 -1.75 -10.00
CA MET A 23 16.69 -1.00 -8.88
C MET A 23 15.58 -1.79 -8.20
N PRO A 24 15.47 -1.72 -6.86
CA PRO A 24 14.26 -2.16 -6.16
C PRO A 24 13.04 -1.36 -6.66
N TYR A 25 11.89 -2.02 -6.76
CA TYR A 25 10.66 -1.39 -7.26
C TYR A 25 9.51 -1.50 -6.26
N ILE A 26 8.87 -0.36 -5.97
CA ILE A 26 7.62 -0.34 -5.21
C ILE A 26 6.47 -0.37 -6.21
N LEU A 27 5.84 -1.54 -6.32
CA LEU A 27 4.67 -1.76 -7.16
C LEU A 27 3.42 -1.32 -6.40
N MET A 28 2.88 -0.17 -6.76
CA MET A 28 1.67 0.35 -6.13
C MET A 28 0.43 0.02 -6.97
N HIS A 29 -0.61 -0.51 -6.30
CA HIS A 29 -1.93 -0.68 -6.94
C HIS A 29 -2.59 0.68 -7.13
N ASN A 30 -2.75 1.04 -8.41
CA ASN A 30 -3.45 2.23 -8.84
C ASN A 30 -4.18 1.93 -10.14
N THR A 31 -5.47 2.17 -10.20
CA THR A 31 -6.33 1.74 -11.31
C THR A 31 -6.55 2.80 -12.37
N ASP A 32 -6.18 4.08 -12.12
CA ASP A 32 -6.58 5.16 -13.03
C ASP A 32 -5.62 6.33 -13.12
N LYS A 33 -5.87 7.14 -14.16
CA LYS A 33 -5.27 8.48 -14.31
C LYS A 33 -5.58 9.33 -13.07
N PRO A 34 -4.65 10.21 -12.63
CA PRO A 34 -4.83 11.05 -11.44
C PRO A 34 -6.18 11.78 -11.39
N ASP A 35 -6.69 12.19 -12.55
CA ASP A 35 -7.95 12.92 -12.66
C ASP A 35 -9.20 12.05 -12.47
N LEU A 36 -9.07 10.71 -12.59
CA LEU A 36 -10.16 9.73 -12.45
C LEU A 36 -10.06 8.89 -11.18
N MET A 37 -8.95 9.00 -10.43
CA MET A 37 -8.65 8.19 -9.23
C MET A 37 -9.72 8.25 -8.13
N GLN A 38 -10.48 9.33 -8.05
CA GLN A 38 -11.50 9.51 -7.02
C GLN A 38 -12.87 8.96 -7.42
N ASN A 39 -13.09 8.67 -8.71
CA ASN A 39 -14.40 8.31 -9.26
C ASN A 39 -14.52 6.85 -9.69
N ASN A 40 -13.42 6.12 -9.85
CA ASN A 40 -13.47 4.72 -10.28
C ASN A 40 -13.26 3.78 -9.09
N THR A 41 -14.31 3.65 -8.30
CA THR A 41 -14.36 2.76 -7.11
C THR A 41 -15.19 1.51 -7.35
N ASN A 42 -15.60 1.25 -8.61
CA ASN A 42 -16.45 0.12 -8.96
C ASN A 42 -15.60 -1.14 -9.17
N TYR A 43 -15.33 -1.84 -8.08
CA TYR A 43 -14.78 -3.20 -8.09
C TYR A 43 -15.93 -4.18 -7.91
N GLU A 44 -16.03 -5.22 -8.74
CA GLU A 44 -16.91 -6.36 -8.47
C GLU A 44 -16.37 -7.15 -7.26
N ASN A 45 -15.06 -7.34 -7.22
CA ASN A 45 -14.35 -7.91 -6.10
C ASN A 45 -12.96 -7.26 -5.98
N LEU A 46 -12.85 -6.22 -5.13
CA LEU A 46 -11.62 -5.48 -4.91
C LEU A 46 -10.38 -6.37 -4.70
N PHE A 47 -10.55 -7.46 -3.98
CA PHE A 47 -9.45 -8.34 -3.62
C PHE A 47 -8.95 -9.15 -4.82
N LEU A 48 -9.86 -9.73 -5.60
CA LEU A 48 -9.50 -10.51 -6.79
C LEU A 48 -8.92 -9.60 -7.86
N ASP A 49 -9.48 -8.40 -8.05
CA ASP A 49 -9.01 -7.43 -9.02
C ASP A 49 -7.58 -6.97 -8.69
N MET A 50 -7.33 -6.65 -7.40
CA MET A 50 -5.99 -6.29 -6.93
C MET A 50 -5.01 -7.47 -7.03
N ALA A 51 -5.44 -8.68 -6.69
CA ALA A 51 -4.58 -9.87 -6.78
C ALA A 51 -4.20 -10.16 -8.23
N SER A 52 -5.14 -10.07 -9.17
CA SER A 52 -4.87 -10.21 -10.60
C SER A 52 -3.88 -9.15 -11.09
N TYR A 53 -4.11 -7.88 -10.74
CA TYR A 53 -3.20 -6.79 -11.08
C TYR A 53 -1.77 -7.05 -10.59
N PHE A 54 -1.62 -7.44 -9.32
CA PHE A 54 -0.28 -7.73 -8.77
C PHE A 54 0.35 -8.95 -9.44
N ALA A 55 -0.40 -10.03 -9.67
CA ALA A 55 0.12 -11.22 -10.32
C ALA A 55 0.70 -10.91 -11.71
N ASP A 56 -0.04 -10.15 -12.52
CA ASP A 56 0.38 -9.77 -13.88
C ASP A 56 1.63 -8.89 -13.87
N LYS A 57 1.62 -7.84 -13.03
CA LYS A 57 2.74 -6.89 -12.96
C LYS A 57 3.99 -7.51 -12.33
N ILE A 58 3.85 -8.36 -11.32
CA ILE A 58 4.98 -9.12 -10.73
C ILE A 58 5.59 -10.04 -11.78
N THR A 59 4.76 -10.76 -12.54
CA THR A 59 5.23 -11.65 -13.61
C THR A 59 6.04 -10.87 -14.64
N THR A 60 5.54 -9.74 -15.11
CA THR A 60 6.25 -8.86 -16.05
C THR A 60 7.59 -8.38 -15.48
N LEU A 61 7.61 -7.86 -14.26
CA LEU A 61 8.83 -7.40 -13.59
C LEU A 61 9.87 -8.52 -13.42
N ARG A 62 9.42 -9.72 -13.02
CA ARG A 62 10.28 -10.90 -12.85
C ARG A 62 10.88 -11.37 -14.19
N ASN A 63 10.10 -11.38 -15.26
CA ASN A 63 10.58 -11.73 -16.61
C ASN A 63 11.63 -10.75 -17.12
N LEU A 64 11.56 -9.47 -16.73
CA LEU A 64 12.57 -8.46 -17.01
C LEU A 64 13.80 -8.55 -16.07
N GLY A 65 13.77 -9.43 -15.06
CA GLY A 65 14.89 -9.65 -14.14
C GLY A 65 14.90 -8.76 -12.89
N VAL A 66 13.80 -8.04 -12.60
CA VAL A 66 13.67 -7.27 -11.34
C VAL A 66 13.53 -8.23 -10.17
N LYS A 67 14.46 -8.15 -9.21
CA LYS A 67 14.51 -9.08 -8.05
C LYS A 67 13.80 -8.54 -6.82
N ASP A 68 13.92 -7.25 -6.56
CA ASP A 68 13.44 -6.62 -5.33
C ASP A 68 12.15 -5.84 -5.62
N ILE A 69 11.01 -6.43 -5.25
CA ILE A 69 9.68 -5.85 -5.44
C ILE A 69 9.03 -5.70 -4.06
N ILE A 70 8.44 -4.55 -3.80
CA ILE A 70 7.65 -4.24 -2.61
C ILE A 70 6.23 -3.92 -3.08
N LEU A 71 5.22 -4.52 -2.45
CA LEU A 71 3.82 -4.25 -2.77
C LEU A 71 3.32 -3.06 -1.96
N ASP A 72 2.81 -2.02 -2.62
CA ASP A 72 2.02 -0.96 -1.99
C ASP A 72 0.56 -1.13 -2.42
N LEU A 73 -0.31 -1.37 -1.46
CA LEU A 73 -1.72 -1.65 -1.74
C LEU A 73 -2.52 -0.42 -2.18
N GLY A 74 -1.90 0.76 -2.22
CA GLY A 74 -2.51 1.97 -2.76
C GLY A 74 -3.69 2.48 -1.94
N PHE A 75 -3.58 2.48 -0.61
CA PHE A 75 -4.59 3.08 0.27
C PHE A 75 -4.90 4.52 -0.14
N GLY A 76 -6.19 4.86 -0.25
CA GLY A 76 -6.64 6.22 -0.61
C GLY A 76 -6.55 6.56 -2.10
N PHE A 77 -6.19 5.59 -2.97
CA PHE A 77 -6.15 5.76 -4.42
C PHE A 77 -7.21 4.86 -5.06
N GLY A 78 -8.22 5.45 -5.72
CA GLY A 78 -9.29 4.73 -6.41
C GLY A 78 -10.10 3.78 -5.50
N LYS A 79 -10.27 4.11 -4.22
CA LYS A 79 -10.96 3.28 -3.23
C LYS A 79 -11.85 4.12 -2.32
N THR A 80 -13.06 3.62 -2.03
CA THR A 80 -13.94 4.25 -1.03
C THR A 80 -13.37 4.12 0.38
N MET A 81 -13.99 4.76 1.35
CA MET A 81 -13.60 4.63 2.75
C MET A 81 -13.74 3.18 3.23
N GLU A 82 -14.88 2.55 2.94
CA GLU A 82 -15.21 1.17 3.29
C GLU A 82 -14.19 0.20 2.67
N GLN A 83 -13.88 0.38 1.40
CA GLN A 83 -12.86 -0.40 0.68
C GLN A 83 -11.46 -0.26 1.30
N ASN A 84 -11.08 0.94 1.75
CA ASN A 84 -9.81 1.13 2.45
C ASN A 84 -9.78 0.40 3.81
N TYR A 85 -10.88 0.40 4.58
CA TYR A 85 -10.94 -0.35 5.83
C TYR A 85 -11.00 -1.86 5.60
N GLU A 86 -11.74 -2.33 4.59
CA GLU A 86 -11.73 -3.73 4.20
C GLU A 86 -10.33 -4.17 3.78
N LEU A 87 -9.65 -3.38 2.95
CA LEU A 87 -8.31 -3.65 2.50
C LEU A 87 -7.32 -3.72 3.68
N LEU A 88 -7.41 -2.82 4.65
CA LEU A 88 -6.58 -2.84 5.85
C LEU A 88 -6.81 -4.13 6.66
N ARG A 89 -8.06 -4.54 6.84
CA ARG A 89 -8.43 -5.76 7.57
C ARG A 89 -7.92 -7.03 6.89
N ARG A 90 -7.94 -7.05 5.55
CA ARG A 90 -7.58 -8.20 4.72
C ARG A 90 -6.17 -8.12 4.12
N GLN A 91 -5.38 -7.12 4.47
CA GLN A 91 -4.04 -6.86 3.91
C GLN A 91 -3.16 -8.11 3.93
N LYS A 92 -3.26 -8.92 4.98
CA LYS A 92 -2.50 -10.16 5.15
C LYS A 92 -2.72 -11.17 4.00
N GLU A 93 -3.85 -11.13 3.31
CA GLU A 93 -4.11 -12.04 2.19
C GLU A 93 -3.13 -11.83 1.02
N PHE A 94 -2.50 -10.66 0.91
CA PHE A 94 -1.45 -10.39 -0.09
C PHE A 94 -0.09 -11.03 0.25
N GLU A 95 0.08 -11.65 1.43
CA GLU A 95 1.26 -12.46 1.75
C GLU A 95 1.43 -13.65 0.81
N VAL A 96 0.38 -14.03 0.07
CA VAL A 96 0.42 -15.05 -1.00
C VAL A 96 1.50 -14.77 -2.04
N PHE A 97 1.83 -13.51 -2.28
CA PHE A 97 2.90 -13.13 -3.22
C PHE A 97 4.31 -13.29 -2.66
N SER A 98 4.45 -13.59 -1.35
CA SER A 98 5.76 -13.71 -0.66
C SER A 98 6.66 -12.50 -0.88
N LEU A 99 6.07 -11.31 -0.95
CA LEU A 99 6.75 -10.02 -1.12
C LEU A 99 6.46 -9.10 0.08
N PRO A 100 7.40 -8.20 0.42
CA PRO A 100 7.14 -7.21 1.47
C PRO A 100 5.94 -6.31 1.12
N ILE A 101 5.10 -6.04 2.13
CA ILE A 101 3.93 -5.16 2.00
C ILE A 101 4.24 -3.81 2.63
N LEU A 102 4.11 -2.75 1.82
CA LEU A 102 4.19 -1.36 2.26
C LEU A 102 2.78 -0.82 2.49
N THR A 103 2.56 -0.24 3.67
CA THR A 103 1.30 0.39 4.04
C THR A 103 1.47 1.89 4.23
N GLY A 104 0.77 2.67 3.42
CA GLY A 104 0.79 4.14 3.44
C GLY A 104 -0.56 4.74 3.79
N ILE A 105 -0.96 4.70 5.07
CA ILE A 105 -2.25 5.23 5.55
C ILE A 105 -2.13 6.56 6.31
N SER A 106 -0.89 6.99 6.61
CA SER A 106 -0.61 8.15 7.45
C SER A 106 -1.36 9.40 6.99
N ARG A 107 -2.15 9.99 7.90
CA ARG A 107 -2.92 11.23 7.73
C ARG A 107 -3.86 11.23 6.51
N LYS A 108 -4.29 10.05 6.03
CA LYS A 108 -5.19 9.91 4.87
C LYS A 108 -6.66 10.13 5.25
N SER A 109 -7.48 10.37 4.22
CA SER A 109 -8.91 10.68 4.35
C SER A 109 -9.71 9.60 5.09
N MET A 110 -9.31 8.35 4.97
CA MET A 110 -9.89 7.24 5.73
C MET A 110 -9.75 7.42 7.25
N ILE A 111 -8.84 8.28 7.73
CA ILE A 111 -8.63 8.57 9.15
C ILE A 111 -9.34 9.86 9.53
N TYR A 112 -9.03 10.97 8.86
CA TYR A 112 -9.50 12.27 9.31
C TYR A 112 -10.97 12.56 8.99
N LYS A 113 -11.52 12.01 7.89
CA LYS A 113 -12.93 12.24 7.55
C LYS A 113 -13.91 11.65 8.57
N PRO A 114 -13.81 10.36 8.98
CA PRO A 114 -14.74 9.80 9.96
C PRO A 114 -14.60 10.40 11.37
N LEU A 115 -13.49 11.07 11.67
CA LEU A 115 -13.24 11.74 12.94
C LEU A 115 -13.65 13.25 12.90
N ASP A 116 -14.05 13.73 11.74
CA ASP A 116 -14.39 15.15 11.49
C ASP A 116 -13.27 16.11 11.95
N ILE A 117 -12.01 15.76 11.57
CA ILE A 117 -10.81 16.54 11.89
C ILE A 117 -10.01 16.85 10.63
N SER A 118 -9.00 17.69 10.74
CA SER A 118 -8.05 17.93 9.64
C SER A 118 -6.99 16.83 9.54
N ALA A 119 -6.34 16.71 8.38
CA ALA A 119 -5.23 15.79 8.18
C ALA A 119 -4.05 16.06 9.16
N SER A 120 -3.83 17.32 9.55
CA SER A 120 -2.81 17.69 10.54
C SER A 120 -3.09 17.15 11.94
N GLN A 121 -4.36 16.95 12.29
CA GLN A 121 -4.81 16.41 13.58
C GLN A 121 -4.91 14.89 13.59
N ALA A 122 -4.71 14.22 12.45
CA ALA A 122 -4.93 12.78 12.29
C ALA A 122 -3.81 11.88 12.84
N LEU A 123 -2.88 12.42 13.65
CA LEU A 123 -1.74 11.66 14.17
C LEU A 123 -2.19 10.47 15.04
N ASN A 124 -3.08 10.71 16.01
CA ASN A 124 -3.56 9.66 16.91
C ASN A 124 -4.27 8.53 16.15
N GLY A 125 -5.16 8.87 15.20
CA GLY A 125 -5.83 7.88 14.35
C GLY A 125 -4.85 7.15 13.45
N THR A 126 -3.80 7.83 12.97
CA THR A 126 -2.71 7.19 12.22
C THR A 126 -1.98 6.15 13.07
N CYS A 127 -1.60 6.47 14.31
CA CYS A 127 -0.94 5.53 15.23
C CYS A 127 -1.83 4.31 15.51
N PHE A 128 -3.11 4.56 15.77
CA PHE A 128 -4.08 3.50 16.02
C PHE A 128 -4.18 2.52 14.84
N LEU A 129 -4.32 3.03 13.62
CA LEU A 129 -4.41 2.17 12.43
C LEU A 129 -3.07 1.55 12.02
N HIS A 130 -1.92 2.14 12.40
CA HIS A 130 -0.62 1.50 12.21
C HIS A 130 -0.51 0.19 12.98
N ALA A 131 -1.08 0.08 14.19
CA ALA A 131 -1.09 -1.18 14.94
C ALA A 131 -1.83 -2.27 14.17
N PHE A 132 -2.98 -1.96 13.57
CA PHE A 132 -3.72 -2.91 12.72
C PHE A 132 -2.97 -3.22 11.41
N ALA A 133 -2.31 -2.25 10.80
CA ALA A 133 -1.49 -2.49 9.62
C ALA A 133 -0.37 -3.50 9.91
N LEU A 134 0.34 -3.32 11.04
CA LEU A 134 1.39 -4.24 11.48
C LEU A 134 0.83 -5.64 11.80
N GLU A 135 -0.33 -5.72 12.48
CA GLU A 135 -1.00 -6.99 12.78
C GLU A 135 -1.40 -7.74 11.52
N ASN A 136 -1.83 -7.00 10.49
CA ASN A 136 -2.23 -7.55 9.20
C ASN A 136 -1.07 -7.63 8.19
N GLY A 137 0.19 -7.73 8.64
CA GLY A 137 1.32 -8.12 7.80
C GLY A 137 2.06 -6.96 7.11
N ALA A 138 1.87 -5.69 7.51
CA ALA A 138 2.71 -4.60 7.01
C ALA A 138 4.18 -4.81 7.42
N ASN A 139 5.07 -4.85 6.44
CA ASN A 139 6.51 -4.92 6.64
C ASN A 139 7.14 -3.52 6.65
N ILE A 140 6.54 -2.57 5.94
CA ILE A 140 7.01 -1.20 5.77
C ILE A 140 5.84 -0.25 6.02
N LEU A 141 6.04 0.76 6.85
CA LEU A 141 5.10 1.88 7.03
C LEU A 141 5.64 3.12 6.33
N ARG A 142 4.89 3.65 5.34
CA ARG A 142 5.20 4.96 4.75
C ARG A 142 4.43 6.04 5.49
N VAL A 143 5.17 6.97 6.13
CA VAL A 143 4.61 7.86 7.15
C VAL A 143 5.09 9.30 7.00
N HIS A 144 4.31 10.25 7.53
CA HIS A 144 4.73 11.64 7.73
C HIS A 144 5.50 11.80 9.06
N ASP A 145 5.12 11.04 10.09
CA ASP A 145 5.59 11.22 11.46
C ASP A 145 6.49 10.04 11.87
N VAL A 146 7.74 10.06 11.40
CA VAL A 146 8.69 8.92 11.52
C VAL A 146 8.93 8.52 12.98
N LYS A 147 9.15 9.50 13.90
CA LYS A 147 9.39 9.21 15.31
C LYS A 147 8.23 8.42 15.92
N THR A 148 7.01 8.91 15.73
CA THR A 148 5.79 8.29 16.26
C THR A 148 5.55 6.90 15.66
N ALA A 149 5.82 6.72 14.37
CA ALA A 149 5.71 5.42 13.72
C ALA A 149 6.72 4.41 14.30
N LYS A 150 7.95 4.83 14.60
CA LYS A 150 8.96 4.00 15.29
C LYS A 150 8.51 3.58 16.68
N ASP A 151 7.84 4.47 17.42
CA ASP A 151 7.28 4.17 18.74
C ASP A 151 6.15 3.12 18.61
N CYS A 152 5.25 3.27 17.64
CA CYS A 152 4.21 2.28 17.32
C CYS A 152 4.82 0.90 17.02
N ILE A 153 5.83 0.85 16.14
CA ILE A 153 6.52 -0.41 15.78
C ILE A 153 7.14 -1.06 17.02
N LYS A 154 7.81 -0.27 17.87
CA LYS A 154 8.43 -0.78 19.10
C LYS A 154 7.41 -1.39 20.05
N LEU A 155 6.31 -0.69 20.31
CA LEU A 155 5.23 -1.17 21.18
C LEU A 155 4.57 -2.44 20.60
N TYR A 156 4.28 -2.44 19.29
CA TYR A 156 3.75 -3.61 18.61
C TYR A 156 4.70 -4.82 18.71
N SER A 157 6.00 -4.61 18.52
CA SER A 157 6.99 -5.69 18.64
C SER A 157 7.05 -6.29 20.04
N LEU A 158 6.94 -5.47 21.09
CA LEU A 158 6.87 -5.93 22.49
C LEU A 158 5.58 -6.73 22.74
N TYR A 159 4.44 -6.26 22.22
CA TYR A 159 3.17 -6.96 22.29
C TYR A 159 3.26 -8.36 21.66
N LYS A 160 3.75 -8.46 20.42
CA LYS A 160 3.91 -9.75 19.71
C LYS A 160 4.88 -10.71 20.38
N ASN A 161 6.00 -10.23 20.90
CA ASN A 161 7.01 -11.09 21.52
C ASN A 161 6.51 -11.71 22.84
N ASN A 162 5.64 -11.02 23.58
CA ASN A 162 5.06 -11.55 24.81
C ASN A 162 3.94 -12.59 24.55
N MET A 163 3.40 -12.67 23.33
CA MET A 163 2.42 -13.69 22.97
C MET A 163 3.05 -15.05 22.64
N LYS A 164 4.39 -15.13 22.51
CA LYS A 164 5.13 -16.38 22.18
C LYS A 164 5.62 -17.15 23.43
N LYS A 165 5.19 -16.74 24.62
CA LYS A 165 5.38 -17.48 25.88
C LYS A 165 4.10 -18.19 26.27
#